data_ddbb970ad6923010e4e42d5be59fb364
#
_entry.id   ddbb970ad6923010e4e42d5be59fb364
#
_cell.length_a   1.000
_cell.length_b   1.000
_cell.length_c   1.000
_cell.angle_alpha   90.00
_cell.angle_beta   90.00
_cell.angle_gamma   90.00
#
_symmetry.space_group_name_H-M   'P 1'
#
loop_
_entity.id
_entity.type
_entity.pdbx_description
1 polymer ?
#
loop_
_entity_poly.entity_id
_entity_poly.type
_entity_poly.pdbx_seq_one_letter_code
_entity_poly.pdbx_strand_id
1 'polypeptide(L)'
;MKKQVIEIEVPDGKKAVWENGAIRFVPESPHWKSITTFTDALIYVKNYLPECEDLLTSYTRAMPGSYEFDVVCYRIVVAALTNNEKRHLTTGDKWYPIVQFCRPKDKNNCWGNVLIGTIESEGVRYSVVGGSANNGAHAGLGYFNSNRGVSDSFTNIGFRSVSSKEIAQHISTYFGKLLFDVCYGGTNCDWKWVELNQ
;
A
#
# COMPACT_ATOMS: atom_id res chain seq x y z
N MET A 1 -29.26 -38.31 -4.33
CA MET A 1 -29.36 -37.02 -5.05
C MET A 1 -28.55 -37.12 -6.32
N LYS A 2 -29.12 -36.84 -7.49
CA LYS A 2 -28.35 -36.75 -8.76
C LYS A 2 -27.71 -35.36 -8.82
N LYS A 3 -26.36 -35.32 -8.99
CA LYS A 3 -25.67 -34.08 -9.32
C LYS A 3 -25.90 -33.73 -10.78
N GLN A 4 -26.42 -32.55 -11.05
CA GLN A 4 -26.44 -31.99 -12.41
C GLN A 4 -25.23 -31.06 -12.55
N VAL A 5 -24.48 -31.23 -13.63
CA VAL A 5 -23.37 -30.35 -14.00
C VAL A 5 -23.89 -29.46 -15.10
N ILE A 6 -23.75 -28.18 -14.97
CA ILE A 6 -24.12 -27.17 -15.97
C ILE A 6 -22.79 -26.60 -16.48
N GLU A 7 -22.52 -26.72 -17.76
CA GLU A 7 -21.42 -26.00 -18.42
C GLU A 7 -21.91 -24.62 -18.85
N ILE A 8 -21.10 -23.59 -18.54
CA ILE A 8 -21.45 -22.21 -18.84
C ILE A 8 -20.26 -21.56 -19.53
N GLU A 9 -20.48 -21.00 -20.70
CA GLU A 9 -19.50 -20.13 -21.34
C GLU A 9 -19.45 -18.80 -20.60
N VAL A 10 -18.28 -18.47 -20.09
CA VAL A 10 -18.01 -17.19 -19.43
C VAL A 10 -17.39 -16.24 -20.45
N PRO A 11 -18.01 -15.08 -20.73
CA PRO A 11 -17.45 -14.11 -21.66
C PRO A 11 -16.06 -13.63 -21.20
N ASP A 12 -15.19 -13.30 -22.15
CA ASP A 12 -13.84 -12.81 -21.87
C ASP A 12 -13.86 -11.59 -20.92
N GLY A 13 -12.98 -11.59 -19.93
CA GLY A 13 -12.88 -10.54 -18.91
C GLY A 13 -14.03 -10.53 -17.90
N LYS A 14 -14.83 -11.59 -17.85
CA LYS A 14 -15.88 -11.77 -16.85
C LYS A 14 -15.68 -13.06 -16.07
N LYS A 15 -16.22 -13.11 -14.84
CA LYS A 15 -16.37 -14.33 -14.05
C LYS A 15 -17.84 -14.59 -13.75
N ALA A 16 -18.21 -15.87 -13.68
CA ALA A 16 -19.55 -16.25 -13.24
C ALA A 16 -19.63 -16.22 -11.72
N VAL A 17 -20.67 -15.57 -11.19
CA VAL A 17 -21.00 -15.59 -9.76
C VAL A 17 -22.44 -16.04 -9.56
N TRP A 18 -22.69 -16.82 -8.49
CA TRP A 18 -24.05 -17.20 -8.11
C TRP A 18 -24.60 -16.16 -7.16
N GLU A 19 -25.65 -15.46 -7.56
CA GLU A 19 -26.26 -14.41 -6.76
C GLU A 19 -27.78 -14.45 -6.89
N ASN A 20 -28.49 -14.46 -5.76
CA ASN A 20 -29.95 -14.45 -5.70
C ASN A 20 -30.61 -15.57 -6.52
N GLY A 21 -30.01 -16.78 -6.53
CA GLY A 21 -30.57 -17.93 -7.25
C GLY A 21 -30.31 -17.93 -8.75
N ALA A 22 -29.50 -17.03 -9.27
CA ALA A 22 -29.15 -16.94 -10.68
C ALA A 22 -27.62 -16.78 -10.86
N ILE A 23 -27.12 -17.19 -12.03
CA ILE A 23 -25.75 -16.94 -12.43
C ILE A 23 -25.69 -15.57 -13.09
N ARG A 24 -24.77 -14.73 -12.61
CA ARG A 24 -24.45 -13.44 -13.22
C ARG A 24 -23.01 -13.42 -13.68
N PHE A 25 -22.76 -12.74 -14.79
CA PHE A 25 -21.41 -12.47 -15.28
C PHE A 25 -21.00 -11.07 -14.82
N VAL A 26 -20.04 -11.02 -13.90
CA VAL A 26 -19.46 -9.76 -13.40
C VAL A 26 -18.07 -9.57 -14.00
N PRO A 27 -17.61 -8.34 -14.18
CA PRO A 27 -16.23 -8.11 -14.61
C PRO A 27 -15.24 -8.85 -13.71
N GLU A 28 -14.25 -9.50 -14.31
CA GLU A 28 -13.13 -10.05 -13.57
C GLU A 28 -12.24 -8.88 -13.14
N SER A 29 -12.04 -8.73 -11.83
CA SER A 29 -11.18 -7.66 -11.35
C SER A 29 -9.73 -7.90 -11.77
N PRO A 30 -9.03 -6.89 -12.24
CA PRO A 30 -7.61 -7.02 -12.56
C PRO A 30 -6.82 -7.58 -11.38
N HIS A 31 -5.81 -8.36 -11.69
CA HIS A 31 -4.91 -8.84 -10.64
C HIS A 31 -4.14 -7.66 -10.04
N TRP A 32 -4.00 -7.62 -8.71
CA TRP A 32 -3.35 -6.49 -8.01
C TRP A 32 -1.95 -6.13 -8.55
N LYS A 33 -1.21 -7.10 -9.12
CA LYS A 33 0.11 -6.85 -9.74
C LYS A 33 0.06 -5.89 -10.94
N SER A 34 -1.09 -5.74 -11.58
CA SER A 34 -1.25 -4.79 -12.69
C SER A 34 -1.49 -3.35 -12.23
N ILE A 35 -1.72 -3.13 -10.91
CA ILE A 35 -1.95 -1.81 -10.34
C ILE A 35 -0.60 -1.21 -9.96
N THR A 36 0.00 -0.45 -10.84
CA THR A 36 1.36 0.10 -10.65
C THR A 36 1.40 1.62 -10.53
N THR A 37 0.27 2.28 -10.79
CA THR A 37 0.11 3.73 -10.63
C THR A 37 -1.06 4.07 -9.73
N PHE A 38 -1.06 5.29 -9.18
CA PHE A 38 -2.22 5.78 -8.42
C PHE A 38 -3.49 5.82 -9.26
N THR A 39 -3.37 6.16 -10.54
CA THR A 39 -4.50 6.17 -11.48
C THR A 39 -5.12 4.78 -11.61
N ASP A 40 -4.30 3.72 -11.73
CA ASP A 40 -4.78 2.34 -11.78
C ASP A 40 -5.55 1.99 -10.50
N ALA A 41 -4.98 2.33 -9.35
CA ALA A 41 -5.62 2.10 -8.06
C ALA A 41 -6.97 2.82 -7.93
N LEU A 42 -7.03 4.09 -8.35
CA LEU A 42 -8.24 4.89 -8.32
C LEU A 42 -9.33 4.32 -9.25
N ILE A 43 -8.95 3.92 -10.46
CA ILE A 43 -9.85 3.28 -11.43
C ILE A 43 -10.37 1.96 -10.85
N TYR A 44 -9.47 1.17 -10.25
CA TYR A 44 -9.86 -0.09 -9.63
C TYR A 44 -10.89 0.10 -8.52
N VAL A 45 -10.64 1.01 -7.58
CA VAL A 45 -11.56 1.29 -6.47
C VAL A 45 -12.92 1.76 -7.00
N LYS A 46 -12.93 2.67 -7.97
CA LYS A 46 -14.19 3.17 -8.56
C LYS A 46 -15.02 2.09 -9.22
N ASN A 47 -14.39 1.14 -9.89
CA ASN A 47 -15.10 0.15 -10.72
C ASN A 47 -15.44 -1.14 -9.97
N TYR A 48 -14.66 -1.51 -8.95
CA TYR A 48 -14.75 -2.84 -8.34
C TYR A 48 -15.01 -2.83 -6.84
N LEU A 49 -14.91 -1.68 -6.16
CA LEU A 49 -15.08 -1.55 -4.70
C LEU A 49 -16.13 -0.50 -4.34
N PRO A 50 -17.42 -0.75 -4.61
CA PRO A 50 -18.49 0.21 -4.33
C PRO A 50 -18.58 0.57 -2.84
N GLU A 51 -18.16 -0.31 -1.94
CA GLU A 51 -18.11 -0.05 -0.50
C GLU A 51 -17.07 1.00 -0.10
N CYS A 52 -16.20 1.43 -1.02
CA CYS A 52 -15.21 2.48 -0.81
C CYS A 52 -15.69 3.89 -1.20
N GLU A 53 -16.99 4.11 -1.36
CA GLU A 53 -17.56 5.41 -1.77
C GLU A 53 -17.14 6.55 -0.83
N ASP A 54 -17.14 6.32 0.49
CA ASP A 54 -16.69 7.31 1.48
C ASP A 54 -15.21 7.69 1.31
N LEU A 55 -14.38 6.72 0.92
CA LEU A 55 -12.96 6.95 0.63
C LEU A 55 -12.78 7.79 -0.64
N LEU A 56 -13.55 7.52 -1.68
CA LEU A 56 -13.56 8.32 -2.91
C LEU A 56 -14.07 9.74 -2.67
N THR A 57 -15.09 9.88 -1.83
CA THR A 57 -15.61 11.20 -1.40
C THR A 57 -14.53 11.98 -0.64
N SER A 58 -13.80 11.32 0.27
CA SER A 58 -12.68 11.94 0.99
C SER A 58 -11.57 12.40 0.03
N TYR A 59 -11.27 11.60 -0.99
CA TYR A 59 -10.30 11.96 -2.02
C TYR A 59 -10.69 13.23 -2.79
N THR A 60 -11.96 13.38 -3.15
CA THR A 60 -12.44 14.58 -3.87
C THR A 60 -12.45 15.84 -3.03
N ARG A 61 -12.47 15.72 -1.71
CA ARG A 61 -12.48 16.85 -0.75
C ARG A 61 -11.10 17.24 -0.25
N ALA A 62 -10.15 16.31 -0.26
CA ALA A 62 -8.81 16.56 0.21
C ALA A 62 -8.07 17.52 -0.75
N MET A 63 -7.31 18.45 -0.19
CA MET A 63 -6.54 19.42 -0.98
C MET A 63 -5.26 18.78 -1.51
N PRO A 64 -5.04 18.74 -2.83
CA PRO A 64 -3.80 18.22 -3.40
C PRO A 64 -2.56 18.87 -2.78
N GLY A 65 -1.56 18.04 -2.43
CA GLY A 65 -0.33 18.49 -1.78
C GLY A 65 -0.44 18.64 -0.26
N SER A 66 -1.59 18.36 0.34
CA SER A 66 -1.72 18.27 1.79
C SER A 66 -1.37 16.86 2.28
N TYR A 67 -0.97 16.75 3.54
CA TYR A 67 -0.75 15.46 4.20
C TYR A 67 -2.00 14.57 4.18
N GLU A 68 -3.16 15.16 4.40
CA GLU A 68 -4.44 14.46 4.36
C GLU A 68 -4.72 13.88 2.98
N PHE A 69 -4.36 14.60 1.92
CA PHE A 69 -4.48 14.10 0.55
C PHE A 69 -3.61 12.86 0.33
N ASP A 70 -2.35 12.89 0.76
CA ASP A 70 -1.43 11.76 0.63
C ASP A 70 -1.93 10.54 1.41
N VAL A 71 -2.45 10.74 2.62
CA VAL A 71 -3.07 9.68 3.42
C VAL A 71 -4.26 9.04 2.71
N VAL A 72 -5.14 9.85 2.12
CA VAL A 72 -6.32 9.34 1.39
C VAL A 72 -5.87 8.59 0.13
N CYS A 73 -4.92 9.13 -0.63
CA CYS A 73 -4.35 8.46 -1.80
C CYS A 73 -3.74 7.10 -1.43
N TYR A 74 -2.99 7.04 -0.34
CA TYR A 74 -2.41 5.79 0.14
C TYR A 74 -3.48 4.75 0.54
N ARG A 75 -4.54 5.18 1.21
CA ARG A 75 -5.67 4.29 1.55
C ARG A 75 -6.36 3.73 0.31
N ILE A 76 -6.49 4.52 -0.76
CA ILE A 76 -7.01 4.06 -2.07
C ILE A 76 -6.09 2.97 -2.64
N VAL A 77 -4.78 3.18 -2.62
CA VAL A 77 -3.80 2.19 -3.08
C VAL A 77 -3.94 0.89 -2.28
N VAL A 78 -3.97 0.98 -0.95
CA VAL A 78 -4.13 -0.21 -0.10
C VAL A 78 -5.45 -0.92 -0.37
N ALA A 79 -6.56 -0.19 -0.50
CA ALA A 79 -7.86 -0.77 -0.81
C ALA A 79 -7.83 -1.52 -2.16
N ALA A 80 -7.26 -0.91 -3.20
CA ALA A 80 -7.14 -1.52 -4.53
C ALA A 80 -6.29 -2.80 -4.49
N LEU A 81 -5.13 -2.77 -3.84
CA LEU A 81 -4.20 -3.90 -3.80
C LEU A 81 -4.66 -5.06 -2.92
N THR A 82 -5.49 -4.79 -1.92
CA THR A 82 -6.02 -5.79 -0.98
C THR A 82 -7.48 -6.15 -1.23
N ASN A 83 -8.08 -5.61 -2.29
CA ASN A 83 -9.52 -5.74 -2.55
C ASN A 83 -10.37 -5.33 -1.35
N ASN A 84 -9.95 -4.24 -0.68
CA ASN A 84 -10.55 -3.71 0.55
C ASN A 84 -10.74 -4.76 1.67
N GLU A 85 -9.83 -5.73 1.74
CA GLU A 85 -9.90 -6.81 2.71
C GLU A 85 -9.97 -6.28 4.15
N LYS A 86 -10.98 -6.71 4.90
CA LYS A 86 -11.07 -6.41 6.33
C LYS A 86 -10.08 -7.25 7.09
N ARG A 87 -9.18 -6.60 7.82
CA ARG A 87 -8.15 -7.28 8.61
C ARG A 87 -8.50 -7.31 10.09
N HIS A 88 -8.26 -8.45 10.70
CA HIS A 88 -8.39 -8.58 12.14
C HIS A 88 -7.15 -8.02 12.82
N LEU A 89 -7.34 -7.24 13.90
CA LEU A 89 -6.21 -6.64 14.63
C LEU A 89 -5.37 -7.69 15.37
N THR A 90 -5.98 -8.81 15.74
CA THR A 90 -5.38 -9.80 16.64
C THR A 90 -4.97 -11.11 15.99
N THR A 91 -5.36 -11.35 14.74
CA THR A 91 -5.12 -12.64 14.06
C THR A 91 -4.49 -12.44 12.69
N GLY A 92 -3.74 -13.43 12.24
CA GLY A 92 -3.09 -13.46 10.94
C GLY A 92 -1.83 -12.61 10.86
N ASP A 93 -1.01 -12.90 9.86
CA ASP A 93 0.20 -12.13 9.57
C ASP A 93 -0.15 -10.72 9.07
N LYS A 94 0.63 -9.77 9.53
CA LYS A 94 0.54 -8.38 9.10
C LYS A 94 1.86 -7.94 8.54
N TRP A 95 1.85 -7.66 7.27
CA TRP A 95 3.00 -7.15 6.54
C TRP A 95 2.89 -5.64 6.38
N TYR A 96 4.00 -4.97 6.51
CA TYR A 96 4.10 -3.52 6.38
C TYR A 96 5.07 -3.18 5.27
N PRO A 97 4.68 -2.35 4.31
CA PRO A 97 5.65 -1.68 3.47
C PRO A 97 6.43 -0.73 4.35
N ILE A 98 7.74 -0.76 4.21
CA ILE A 98 8.66 0.10 4.98
C ILE A 98 9.39 1.07 4.07
N VAL A 99 9.73 2.22 4.64
CA VAL A 99 10.61 3.21 4.04
C VAL A 99 11.74 3.48 5.03
N GLN A 100 12.96 3.41 4.55
CA GLN A 100 14.15 3.59 5.38
C GLN A 100 15.11 4.57 4.71
N PHE A 101 15.75 5.42 5.55
CA PHE A 101 16.83 6.27 5.10
C PHE A 101 18.18 5.56 5.24
N CYS A 102 18.94 5.57 4.16
CA CYS A 102 20.27 5.00 4.15
C CYS A 102 21.29 6.08 3.86
N ARG A 103 22.23 6.29 4.76
CA ARG A 103 23.44 7.06 4.45
C ARG A 103 24.28 6.30 3.43
N PRO A 104 25.07 6.98 2.58
CA PRO A 104 25.93 6.32 1.61
C PRO A 104 26.84 5.22 2.21
N LYS A 105 27.32 5.45 3.43
CA LYS A 105 28.19 4.52 4.18
C LYS A 105 27.46 3.31 4.77
N ASP A 106 26.12 3.38 4.91
CA ASP A 106 25.33 2.38 5.61
C ASP A 106 24.53 1.49 4.64
N LYS A 107 24.82 1.59 3.34
CA LYS A 107 24.06 0.92 2.26
C LYS A 107 23.86 -0.58 2.47
N ASN A 108 24.82 -1.25 3.12
CA ASN A 108 24.77 -2.69 3.37
C ASN A 108 23.94 -3.07 4.61
N ASN A 109 23.48 -2.11 5.40
CA ASN A 109 22.73 -2.32 6.63
C ASN A 109 21.26 -1.91 6.50
N CYS A 110 20.80 -1.59 5.29
CA CYS A 110 19.42 -1.22 5.06
C CYS A 110 18.56 -2.48 4.85
N TRP A 111 17.41 -2.51 5.49
CA TRP A 111 16.45 -3.62 5.36
C TRP A 111 15.68 -3.57 4.03
N GLY A 112 15.59 -2.39 3.44
CA GLY A 112 15.01 -2.20 2.12
C GLY A 112 16.00 -2.50 1.01
N ASN A 113 15.51 -3.08 -0.07
CA ASN A 113 16.30 -3.44 -1.24
C ASN A 113 15.87 -2.70 -2.51
N VAL A 114 14.80 -1.92 -2.45
CA VAL A 114 14.28 -1.14 -3.58
C VAL A 114 14.60 0.33 -3.36
N LEU A 115 15.42 0.92 -4.24
CA LEU A 115 15.66 2.37 -4.22
C LEU A 115 14.40 3.09 -4.68
N ILE A 116 13.79 3.87 -3.78
CA ILE A 116 12.61 4.70 -4.04
C ILE A 116 13.02 6.07 -4.59
N GLY A 117 14.09 6.64 -4.02
CA GLY A 117 14.56 7.96 -4.38
C GLY A 117 15.69 8.44 -3.48
N THR A 118 15.95 9.73 -3.52
CA THR A 118 16.96 10.38 -2.70
C THR A 118 16.36 11.62 -2.06
N ILE A 119 16.69 11.87 -0.81
CA ILE A 119 16.38 13.13 -0.13
C ILE A 119 17.66 13.82 0.32
N GLU A 120 17.56 15.12 0.50
CA GLU A 120 18.59 15.94 1.12
C GLU A 120 18.02 16.61 2.37
N SER A 121 18.70 16.48 3.49
CA SER A 121 18.38 17.13 4.76
C SER A 121 19.68 17.56 5.44
N GLU A 122 19.73 18.79 5.92
CA GLU A 122 20.90 19.39 6.57
C GLU A 122 22.20 19.24 5.75
N GLY A 123 22.10 19.34 4.43
CA GLY A 123 23.25 19.19 3.52
C GLY A 123 23.75 17.75 3.33
N VAL A 124 23.07 16.77 3.90
CA VAL A 124 23.40 15.35 3.75
C VAL A 124 22.39 14.67 2.80
N ARG A 125 22.90 13.89 1.86
CA ARG A 125 22.06 13.08 0.98
C ARG A 125 21.83 11.68 1.57
N TYR A 126 20.58 11.25 1.54
CA TYR A 126 20.15 9.94 1.99
C TYR A 126 19.46 9.20 0.84
N SER A 127 19.82 7.95 0.64
CA SER A 127 19.00 7.07 -0.19
C SER A 127 17.73 6.68 0.58
N VAL A 128 16.60 6.78 -0.08
CA VAL A 128 15.32 6.28 0.44
C VAL A 128 15.08 4.92 -0.18
N VAL A 129 15.02 3.90 0.65
CA VAL A 129 14.82 2.51 0.22
C VAL A 129 13.54 1.95 0.78
N GLY A 130 12.86 1.15 -0.03
CA GLY A 130 11.64 0.47 0.34
C GLY A 130 11.85 -1.02 0.56
N GLY A 131 10.96 -1.61 1.34
CA GLY A 131 10.97 -3.03 1.64
C GLY A 131 9.67 -3.47 2.30
N SER A 132 9.70 -4.60 2.99
CA SER A 132 8.58 -5.11 3.76
C SER A 132 9.05 -5.67 5.10
N ALA A 133 8.24 -5.51 6.13
CA ALA A 133 8.47 -6.10 7.44
C ALA A 133 7.23 -6.87 7.91
N ASN A 134 7.45 -7.93 8.69
CA ASN A 134 6.41 -8.74 9.30
C ASN A 134 6.46 -8.57 10.83
N ASN A 135 5.34 -8.21 11.43
CA ASN A 135 5.18 -8.14 12.89
C ASN A 135 4.43 -9.36 13.47
N GLY A 136 4.24 -10.41 12.70
CA GLY A 136 3.47 -11.58 13.12
C GLY A 136 2.01 -11.24 13.42
N ALA A 137 1.39 -11.99 14.34
CA ALA A 137 0.00 -11.82 14.74
C ALA A 137 -0.25 -10.61 15.68
N HIS A 138 0.79 -9.89 16.07
CA HIS A 138 0.66 -8.76 16.98
C HIS A 138 0.17 -7.52 16.27
N ALA A 139 -0.75 -6.81 16.87
CA ALA A 139 -1.48 -5.67 16.32
C ALA A 139 -0.65 -4.39 16.16
N GLY A 140 0.64 -4.46 15.99
CA GLY A 140 1.48 -3.31 15.66
C GLY A 140 1.51 -2.16 16.67
N LEU A 141 1.01 -2.36 17.88
CA LEU A 141 1.15 -1.47 19.01
C LEU A 141 2.42 -1.88 19.79
N GLY A 142 3.56 -1.79 19.12
CA GLY A 142 4.85 -2.08 19.72
C GLY A 142 5.65 -0.81 19.87
N TYR A 143 6.15 -0.54 21.06
CA TYR A 143 7.19 0.46 21.31
C TYR A 143 8.54 -0.17 20.94
N PHE A 144 9.13 0.26 19.85
CA PHE A 144 10.51 -0.07 19.53
C PHE A 144 11.41 1.06 20.03
N ASN A 145 12.13 0.80 21.10
CA ASN A 145 13.25 1.63 21.52
C ASN A 145 14.49 1.18 20.73
N SER A 146 14.74 1.74 19.56
CA SER A 146 16.01 1.54 18.89
C SER A 146 16.97 2.65 19.24
N ASN A 147 17.95 2.37 20.08
CA ASN A 147 19.13 3.21 20.31
C ASN A 147 20.05 3.31 19.07
N ARG A 148 19.62 2.79 17.95
CA ARG A 148 20.30 2.90 16.67
C ARG A 148 19.56 3.96 15.89
N GLY A 149 20.17 5.11 15.65
CA GLY A 149 19.64 6.33 15.03
C GLY A 149 19.02 6.20 13.63
N VAL A 150 18.21 5.19 13.44
CA VAL A 150 17.30 4.98 12.34
C VAL A 150 15.94 4.92 13.00
N SER A 151 15.16 5.97 12.89
CA SER A 151 13.79 5.96 13.37
C SER A 151 12.96 5.08 12.45
N ASP A 152 12.87 3.82 12.78
CA ASP A 152 11.88 2.94 12.17
C ASP A 152 10.52 3.37 12.71
N SER A 153 9.79 4.13 11.91
CA SER A 153 8.42 4.50 12.22
C SER A 153 7.51 3.30 12.07
N PHE A 154 7.61 2.35 12.98
CA PHE A 154 6.63 1.26 13.13
C PHE A 154 5.34 1.71 13.82
N THR A 155 5.26 2.96 14.20
CA THR A 155 4.13 3.54 14.87
C THR A 155 3.10 4.03 13.86
N ASN A 156 1.96 3.52 13.81
CA ASN A 156 0.80 3.89 13.00
C ASN A 156 0.42 3.01 11.85
N ILE A 157 -0.10 2.00 12.20
CA ILE A 157 0.05 0.83 11.42
C ILE A 157 -1.26 0.32 10.85
N GLY A 158 -2.39 0.70 11.41
CA GLY A 158 -3.68 0.14 11.05
C GLY A 158 -3.97 0.13 9.55
N PHE A 159 -3.93 1.29 8.92
CA PHE A 159 -4.24 1.42 7.50
C PHE A 159 -3.07 1.07 6.56
N ARG A 160 -1.85 0.95 7.08
CA ARG A 160 -0.65 0.63 6.30
C ARG A 160 -0.36 -0.87 6.20
N SER A 161 -0.98 -1.69 7.05
CA SER A 161 -0.74 -3.13 7.02
C SER A 161 -1.45 -3.79 5.86
N VAL A 162 -0.84 -4.83 5.31
CA VAL A 162 -1.40 -5.69 4.26
C VAL A 162 -1.28 -7.16 4.66
N SER A 163 -2.07 -8.02 4.03
CA SER A 163 -2.12 -9.44 4.38
C SER A 163 -0.94 -10.24 3.82
N SER A 164 -0.18 -9.71 2.85
CA SER A 164 0.89 -10.45 2.22
C SER A 164 2.17 -9.63 2.08
N LYS A 165 3.30 -10.34 2.14
CA LYS A 165 4.63 -9.80 1.90
C LYS A 165 4.77 -9.21 0.50
N GLU A 166 4.21 -9.89 -0.48
CA GLU A 166 4.27 -9.52 -1.88
C GLU A 166 3.56 -8.19 -2.13
N ILE A 167 2.40 -7.98 -1.51
CA ILE A 167 1.68 -6.71 -1.58
C ILE A 167 2.47 -5.60 -0.89
N ALA A 168 3.05 -5.86 0.29
CA ALA A 168 3.88 -4.89 0.98
C ALA A 168 5.10 -4.48 0.13
N GLN A 169 5.76 -5.43 -0.51
CA GLN A 169 6.88 -5.16 -1.43
C GLN A 169 6.42 -4.39 -2.67
N HIS A 170 5.26 -4.73 -3.22
CA HIS A 170 4.69 -4.05 -4.38
C HIS A 170 4.40 -2.57 -4.07
N ILE A 171 3.81 -2.28 -2.89
CA ILE A 171 3.61 -0.91 -2.42
C ILE A 171 4.94 -0.15 -2.35
N SER A 172 5.95 -0.74 -1.72
CA SER A 172 7.25 -0.09 -1.62
C SER A 172 7.93 0.14 -2.96
N THR A 173 7.67 -0.71 -3.95
CA THR A 173 8.26 -0.61 -5.29
C THR A 173 7.58 0.47 -6.13
N TYR A 174 6.27 0.46 -6.21
CA TYR A 174 5.53 1.32 -7.14
C TYR A 174 4.94 2.57 -6.49
N PHE A 175 4.70 2.54 -5.18
CA PHE A 175 4.08 3.61 -4.41
C PHE A 175 4.99 4.13 -3.29
N GLY A 176 6.29 3.86 -3.40
CA GLY A 176 7.27 4.17 -2.35
C GLY A 176 7.34 5.65 -2.01
N LYS A 177 7.24 6.55 -3.00
CA LYS A 177 7.20 7.99 -2.73
C LYS A 177 5.94 8.38 -1.95
N LEU A 178 4.77 7.89 -2.34
CA LEU A 178 3.53 8.15 -1.61
C LEU A 178 3.60 7.59 -0.18
N LEU A 179 4.16 6.39 -0.01
CA LEU A 179 4.42 5.81 1.31
C LEU A 179 5.36 6.69 2.14
N PHE A 180 6.40 7.24 1.53
CA PHE A 180 7.33 8.18 2.17
C PHE A 180 6.57 9.44 2.62
N ASP A 181 5.78 10.06 1.75
CA ASP A 181 5.02 11.27 2.07
C ASP A 181 4.03 11.02 3.23
N VAL A 182 3.38 9.87 3.26
CA VAL A 182 2.51 9.44 4.37
C VAL A 182 3.28 9.16 5.66
N CYS A 183 4.52 8.67 5.58
CA CYS A 183 5.32 8.40 6.77
C CYS A 183 5.92 9.66 7.38
N TYR A 184 6.30 10.61 6.55
CA TYR A 184 7.14 11.76 6.94
C TYR A 184 6.55 13.12 6.55
N GLY A 185 5.57 13.19 5.66
CA GLY A 185 5.02 14.44 5.13
C GLY A 185 4.34 15.34 6.17
N GLY A 186 3.82 14.77 7.26
CA GLY A 186 3.24 15.52 8.38
C GLY A 186 4.27 15.94 9.43
N THR A 187 5.56 15.67 9.23
CA THR A 187 6.61 16.00 10.20
C THR A 187 7.22 17.37 9.89
N ASN A 188 7.56 18.12 10.94
CA ASN A 188 8.28 19.39 10.82
C ASN A 188 9.79 19.14 10.62
N CYS A 189 10.14 18.33 9.61
CA CYS A 189 11.52 17.99 9.28
C CYS A 189 11.93 18.71 8.00
N ASP A 190 13.11 19.30 8.00
CA ASP A 190 13.71 19.93 6.82
C ASP A 190 14.32 18.86 5.92
N TRP A 191 13.61 18.51 4.86
CA TRP A 191 14.09 17.60 3.81
C TRP A 191 13.57 18.03 2.45
N LYS A 192 14.36 17.72 1.40
CA LYS A 192 13.96 17.93 0.00
C LYS A 192 14.12 16.63 -0.76
N TRP A 193 13.09 16.30 -1.51
CA TRP A 193 13.17 15.21 -2.48
C TRP A 193 14.09 15.63 -3.62
N VAL A 194 15.10 14.82 -3.90
CA VAL A 194 16.01 15.02 -5.03
C VAL A 194 15.54 14.10 -6.14
N GLU A 195 15.12 14.71 -7.25
CA GLU A 195 14.78 13.93 -8.44
C GLU A 195 16.01 13.15 -8.90
N LEU A 196 15.83 11.85 -9.10
CA LEU A 196 16.85 11.05 -9.76
C LEU A 196 16.83 11.49 -11.24
N ASN A 197 17.87 12.19 -11.68
CA ASN A 197 18.07 12.39 -13.11
C ASN A 197 18.15 11.00 -13.76
N GLN A 198 17.10 10.63 -14.47
CA GLN A 198 17.01 9.40 -15.26
C GLN A 198 17.94 9.46 -16.46
#